data_4da5d4fdbeea87ead5bb66252161becd
#
_entry.id   4da5d4fdbeea87ead5bb66252161becd
#
_cell.length_a   1.000
_cell.length_b   1.000
_cell.length_c   1.000
_cell.angle_alpha   90.00
_cell.angle_beta   90.00
_cell.angle_gamma   90.00
#
_symmetry.space_group_name_H-M   'P 1'
#
loop_
_entity.id
_entity.type
_entity.pdbx_description
1 polymer ?
#
loop_
_entity_poly.entity_id
_entity_poly.type
_entity_poly.pdbx_seq_one_letter_code
_entity_poly.pdbx_strand_id
1 'polypeptide(L)' 'MEIEEIRTLVTNVLSELDVKGPQDKGRVMARLMPEVRGKADGSIVNQLVSEALESLS' A
#
# COMPACT_ATOMS: atom_id res chain seq x y z
N MET A 1 -13.59 -4.15 -0.01
CA MET A 1 -12.77 -4.16 1.22
C MET A 1 -12.98 -2.88 2.02
N GLU A 2 -13.00 -3.02 3.32
CA GLU A 2 -13.04 -1.85 4.20
C GLU A 2 -11.70 -1.15 4.20
N ILE A 3 -11.72 0.15 4.50
CA ILE A 3 -10.48 0.93 4.54
C ILE A 3 -9.47 0.34 5.52
N GLU A 4 -9.96 -0.15 6.66
CA GLU A 4 -9.08 -0.74 7.65
C GLU A 4 -8.38 -2.00 7.14
N GLU A 5 -9.09 -2.79 6.34
CA GLU A 5 -8.50 -3.98 5.73
C GLU A 5 -7.39 -3.60 4.75
N ILE A 6 -7.66 -2.58 3.95
CA ILE A 6 -6.68 -2.08 2.98
C ILE A 6 -5.45 -1.55 3.72
N ARG A 7 -5.68 -0.81 4.79
CA ARG A 7 -4.60 -0.25 5.60
C ARG A 7 -3.73 -1.34 6.20
N THR A 8 -4.36 -2.41 6.68
CA THR A 8 -3.63 -3.55 7.22
C THR A 8 -2.76 -4.21 6.15
N LEU A 9 -3.32 -4.39 4.95
CA LEU A 9 -2.56 -4.96 3.84
C LEU A 9 -1.38 -4.09 3.47
N VAL A 10 -1.60 -2.78 3.42
CA VAL A 10 -0.53 -1.83 3.11
C VAL A 10 0.59 -1.95 4.14
N THR A 11 0.23 -1.95 5.41
CA THR A 11 1.20 -2.07 6.49
C THR A 11 2.01 -3.37 6.37
N ASN A 12 1.33 -4.47 6.09
CA ASN A 12 2.00 -5.77 5.94
C ASN A 12 2.99 -5.75 4.78
N VAL A 13 2.57 -5.18 3.65
CA VAL A 13 3.45 -5.10 2.48
C VAL A 13 4.66 -4.22 2.76
N LEU A 14 4.45 -3.10 3.42
CA LEU A 14 5.56 -2.22 3.77
C LEU A 14 6.59 -2.94 4.64
N SER A 15 6.11 -3.74 5.57
CA SER A 15 6.97 -4.52 6.46
C SER A 15 7.73 -5.59 5.69
N GLU A 16 7.04 -6.27 4.76
CA GLU A 16 7.66 -7.34 3.96
C GLU A 16 8.77 -6.81 3.06
N LEU A 17 8.54 -5.66 2.44
CA LEU A 17 9.46 -5.12 1.44
C LEU A 17 10.55 -4.25 2.03
N ASP A 18 10.47 -3.93 3.30
CA ASP A 18 11.46 -3.09 3.96
C ASP A 18 11.66 -1.78 3.20
N VAL A 19 10.56 -1.12 2.89
CA VAL A 19 10.59 0.12 2.12
C VAL A 19 11.14 1.29 2.94
N LYS A 20 11.72 2.26 2.25
CA LYS A 20 12.38 3.40 2.88
C LYS A 20 11.62 4.71 2.76
N GLY A 21 10.76 4.84 1.77
CA GLY A 21 10.02 6.08 1.57
C GLY A 21 9.27 6.07 0.25
N PRO A 22 8.81 7.25 -0.19
CA PRO A 22 7.97 7.37 -1.39
C PRO A 22 8.57 6.79 -2.67
N GLN A 23 9.87 6.71 -2.76
CA GLN A 23 10.52 6.17 -3.95
C GLN A 23 10.20 4.69 -4.15
N ASP A 24 9.74 4.01 -3.11
CA ASP A 24 9.42 2.58 -3.20
C ASP A 24 7.95 2.32 -3.53
N LYS A 25 7.20 3.38 -3.84
CA LYS A 25 5.76 3.24 -4.13
C LYS A 25 5.48 2.21 -5.22
N GLY A 26 6.26 2.21 -6.28
CA GLY A 26 6.08 1.26 -7.37
C GLY A 26 6.19 -0.18 -6.91
N ARG A 27 7.16 -0.45 -6.06
CA ARG A 27 7.36 -1.79 -5.50
C ARG A 27 6.18 -2.21 -4.64
N VAL A 28 5.74 -1.29 -3.78
CA VAL A 28 4.60 -1.54 -2.90
C VAL A 28 3.34 -1.81 -3.71
N MET A 29 3.08 -0.98 -4.71
CA MET A 29 1.91 -1.16 -5.55
C MET A 29 1.94 -2.48 -6.30
N ALA A 30 3.11 -2.84 -6.83
CA ALA A 30 3.26 -4.10 -7.56
C ALA A 30 2.96 -5.31 -6.67
N ARG A 31 3.37 -5.23 -5.41
CA ARG A 31 3.12 -6.32 -4.45
C ARG A 31 1.67 -6.33 -3.97
N LEU A 32 1.09 -5.15 -3.83
CA LEU A 32 -0.23 -5.00 -3.24
C LEU A 32 -1.37 -5.26 -4.23
N MET A 33 -1.20 -4.89 -5.49
CA MET A 33 -2.27 -5.00 -6.47
C MET A 33 -2.92 -6.38 -6.56
N PRO A 34 -2.15 -7.49 -6.57
CA PRO A 34 -2.78 -8.82 -6.62
C PRO A 34 -3.70 -9.08 -5.43
N GLU A 35 -3.41 -8.45 -4.30
CA GLU A 35 -4.20 -8.66 -3.08
C GLU A 35 -5.52 -7.88 -3.12
N VAL A 36 -5.54 -6.71 -3.78
CA VAL A 36 -6.71 -5.84 -3.74
C VAL A 36 -7.49 -5.81 -5.06
N ARG A 37 -6.96 -6.43 -6.08
CA ARG A 37 -7.57 -6.41 -7.39
C ARG A 37 -9.00 -6.95 -7.36
N GLY A 38 -9.94 -6.13 -7.83
CA GLY A 38 -11.34 -6.48 -7.82
C GLY A 38 -12.00 -6.43 -6.47
N LYS A 39 -11.27 -6.07 -5.43
CA LYS A 39 -11.78 -6.03 -4.05
C LYS A 39 -11.75 -4.64 -3.46
N ALA A 40 -10.93 -3.75 -3.99
CA ALA A 40 -10.79 -2.41 -3.47
C ALA A 40 -10.61 -1.42 -4.60
N ASP A 41 -10.97 -0.16 -4.33
CA ASP A 41 -10.79 0.93 -5.29
C ASP A 41 -9.30 1.28 -5.38
N GLY A 42 -8.78 1.26 -6.61
CA GLY A 42 -7.37 1.57 -6.83
C GLY A 42 -6.97 2.95 -6.34
N SER A 43 -7.89 3.92 -6.44
CA SER A 43 -7.61 5.27 -5.96
C SER A 43 -7.38 5.29 -4.46
N ILE A 44 -8.20 4.56 -3.72
CA ILE A 44 -8.07 4.50 -2.26
C ILE A 44 -6.77 3.79 -1.88
N VAL A 45 -6.47 2.69 -2.56
CA VAL A 45 -5.23 1.95 -2.31
C VAL A 45 -4.02 2.85 -2.56
N ASN A 46 -4.03 3.55 -3.68
CA ASN A 46 -2.95 4.45 -4.05
C ASN A 46 -2.77 5.53 -2.98
N GLN A 47 -3.87 6.10 -2.52
CA GLN A 47 -3.84 7.15 -1.51
C GLN A 47 -3.25 6.65 -0.19
N LEU A 48 -3.70 5.48 0.26
CA LEU A 48 -3.22 4.91 1.51
C LEU A 48 -1.74 4.56 1.44
N VAL A 49 -1.30 4.04 0.31
CA VAL A 49 0.12 3.74 0.10
C VAL A 49 0.95 5.02 0.14
N SER A 50 0.48 6.05 -0.55
CA SER A 50 1.19 7.33 -0.56
C SER A 50 1.34 7.91 0.84
N GLU A 51 0.25 7.90 1.60
CA GLU A 51 0.27 8.42 2.96
C GLU A 51 1.22 7.63 3.85
N ALA A 52 1.18 6.31 3.73
CA ALA A 52 2.04 5.46 4.53
C ALA A 52 3.51 5.68 4.22
N LEU A 53 3.84 5.82 2.95
CA LEU A 53 5.22 6.04 2.53
C LEU A 53 5.73 7.41 2.94
N GLU A 54 4.88 8.42 2.85
CA GLU A 54 5.25 9.77 3.29
C GLU A 54 5.56 9.79 4.77
N SER A 55 4.86 8.97 5.53
CA SER A 55 5.08 8.86 6.97
C SER A 55 6.46 8.28 7.29
N LEU A 56 7.03 7.52 6.36
CA LEU A 56 8.34 6.91 6.56
C LEU A 56 9.51 7.86 6.26
N SER A 57 9.27 8.88 5.46
CA SER A 57 10.34 9.78 5.04
C SER A 57 10.51 11.01 5.91
#